data_7427741de658cd4237104ca55df49eb3
#
_entry.id   7427741de658cd4237104ca55df49eb3
#
_cell.length_a   1.000
_cell.length_b   1.000
_cell.length_c   1.000
_cell.angle_alpha   90.00
_cell.angle_beta   90.00
_cell.angle_gamma   90.00
#
_symmetry.space_group_name_H-M   'P 1'
#
loop_
_entity.id
_entity.type
_entity.pdbx_description
1 polymer ?
#
loop_
_entity_poly.entity_id
_entity_poly.type
_entity_poly.pdbx_seq_one_letter_code
_entity_poly.pdbx_strand_id
1 'polypeptide(L)'
;MKYSFISAEEAAASIHNGNTIGIGGFSSVGTPKAVPAALAVYAEKLHSEGKEFKVGLITGGATGSQVDSALAQAHAVAFRTPFQSNKEMRNAINAGEVQYYDVHLSQIGQDVRYGFLGAIDVAIVEASDITEEGDIVLSTSVGISPTLIQVAHKVIIELNEAHAGKLTGMHDIYIPDAPPYRREIPIYRVNDRAGSISVRVNPEKVVGVVRTNERDRIAAFTPLNDTTSRIGQNVADFLLGEYQRGAIPREFLPLQSGVGNIANAVLGALGADKNSRHFPCIRKSFKIQLIDLMMQERIRFVAGSSLTLSDDRLDMLYDNIDVMKKESCCVRRR
;
A
#
# COMPACT_ATOMS: atom_id res chain seq x y z
N MET A 1 6.53 25.37 -0.49
CA MET A 1 6.69 23.99 -0.99
C MET A 1 7.92 23.95 -1.88
N LYS A 2 8.72 22.90 -1.78
CA LYS A 2 10.03 22.79 -2.43
C LYS A 2 9.96 22.47 -3.93
N TYR A 3 8.86 21.87 -4.40
CA TYR A 3 8.67 21.39 -5.75
C TYR A 3 7.57 22.17 -6.49
N SER A 4 7.70 22.27 -7.80
CA SER A 4 6.71 22.93 -8.67
C SER A 4 5.48 22.05 -8.86
N PHE A 5 4.30 22.67 -8.90
CA PHE A 5 3.09 21.99 -9.32
C PHE A 5 3.03 21.89 -10.83
N ILE A 6 2.57 20.74 -11.31
CA ILE A 6 2.30 20.45 -12.71
C ILE A 6 0.92 19.80 -12.84
N SER A 7 0.34 19.83 -14.04
CA SER A 7 -0.89 19.09 -14.31
C SER A 7 -0.63 17.59 -14.47
N ALA A 8 -1.68 16.78 -14.38
CA ALA A 8 -1.58 15.34 -14.62
C ALA A 8 -1.21 15.05 -16.09
N GLU A 9 -1.67 15.89 -17.02
CA GLU A 9 -1.36 15.81 -18.45
C GLU A 9 0.11 16.14 -18.72
N GLU A 10 0.68 17.16 -18.07
CA GLU A 10 2.11 17.49 -18.16
C GLU A 10 2.95 16.35 -17.58
N ALA A 11 2.53 15.78 -16.46
CA ALA A 11 3.16 14.61 -15.85
C ALA A 11 3.14 13.41 -16.82
N ALA A 12 1.98 13.08 -17.40
CA ALA A 12 1.83 12.01 -18.38
C ALA A 12 2.69 12.22 -19.63
N ALA A 13 2.72 13.44 -20.18
CA ALA A 13 3.52 13.80 -21.36
C ALA A 13 5.04 13.69 -21.12
N SER A 14 5.50 13.71 -19.86
CA SER A 14 6.91 13.51 -19.51
C SER A 14 7.36 12.04 -19.56
N ILE A 15 6.41 11.11 -19.73
CA ILE A 15 6.64 9.66 -19.82
C ILE A 15 6.66 9.29 -21.31
N HIS A 16 7.69 8.55 -21.72
CA HIS A 16 7.92 8.24 -23.13
C HIS A 16 7.67 6.77 -23.44
N ASN A 17 7.41 6.48 -24.73
CA ASN A 17 7.30 5.09 -25.18
C ASN A 17 8.54 4.28 -24.80
N GLY A 18 8.33 3.06 -24.30
CA GLY A 18 9.39 2.17 -23.84
C GLY A 18 9.90 2.44 -22.44
N ASN A 19 9.45 3.50 -21.73
CA ASN A 19 9.83 3.71 -20.35
C ASN A 19 9.34 2.58 -19.44
N THR A 20 10.13 2.25 -18.44
CA THR A 20 9.69 1.42 -17.30
C THR A 20 9.23 2.34 -16.17
N ILE A 21 7.94 2.28 -15.86
CA ILE A 21 7.35 3.06 -14.77
C ILE A 21 7.16 2.20 -13.52
N GLY A 22 7.53 2.77 -12.38
CA GLY A 22 7.26 2.21 -11.06
C GLY A 22 6.09 2.95 -10.41
N ILE A 23 5.00 2.26 -10.07
CA ILE A 23 3.85 2.90 -9.42
C ILE A 23 3.76 2.44 -7.96
N GLY A 24 3.67 3.41 -7.05
CA GLY A 24 3.47 3.22 -5.62
C GLY A 24 2.08 2.67 -5.29
N GLY A 25 1.89 2.36 -4.00
CA GLY A 25 0.63 1.83 -3.52
C GLY A 25 0.65 0.32 -3.25
N PHE A 26 -0.43 -0.18 -2.66
CA PHE A 26 -0.61 -1.60 -2.36
C PHE A 26 -2.10 -1.97 -2.30
N SER A 27 -2.54 -2.96 -3.10
CA SER A 27 -3.92 -3.47 -3.11
C SER A 27 -4.99 -2.39 -3.30
N SER A 28 -4.79 -1.50 -4.24
CA SER A 28 -5.68 -0.37 -4.61
C SER A 28 -5.71 0.79 -3.60
N VAL A 29 -4.87 0.79 -2.56
CA VAL A 29 -4.79 1.89 -1.61
C VAL A 29 -3.42 2.56 -1.66
N GLY A 30 -3.40 3.88 -1.44
CA GLY A 30 -2.20 4.70 -1.56
C GLY A 30 -1.60 4.68 -2.97
N THR A 31 -2.44 4.48 -3.97
CA THR A 31 -2.06 4.37 -5.38
C THR A 31 -2.36 5.69 -6.07
N PRO A 32 -1.46 6.25 -6.86
CA PRO A 32 -1.71 7.42 -7.69
C PRO A 32 -2.97 7.24 -8.55
N LYS A 33 -3.72 8.31 -8.77
CA LYS A 33 -5.04 8.28 -9.43
C LYS A 33 -5.05 9.17 -10.67
N ALA A 34 -4.63 10.42 -10.53
CA ALA A 34 -4.69 11.41 -11.59
C ALA A 34 -3.66 11.14 -12.70
N VAL A 35 -2.41 10.85 -12.33
CA VAL A 35 -1.34 10.62 -13.32
C VAL A 35 -1.56 9.36 -14.14
N PRO A 36 -1.92 8.19 -13.56
CA PRO A 36 -2.24 7.00 -14.36
C PRO A 36 -3.45 7.19 -15.29
N ALA A 37 -4.48 7.93 -14.84
CA ALA A 37 -5.64 8.23 -15.68
C ALA A 37 -5.24 9.12 -16.87
N ALA A 38 -4.46 10.19 -16.63
CA ALA A 38 -3.94 11.07 -17.69
C ALA A 38 -3.00 10.31 -18.65
N LEU A 39 -2.21 9.38 -18.13
CA LEU A 39 -1.32 8.55 -18.95
C LEU A 39 -2.10 7.62 -19.89
N ALA A 40 -3.22 7.05 -19.42
CA ALA A 40 -4.10 6.23 -20.25
C ALA A 40 -4.69 7.07 -21.41
N VAL A 41 -5.23 8.26 -21.11
CA VAL A 41 -5.76 9.19 -22.13
C VAL A 41 -4.65 9.64 -23.10
N TYR A 42 -3.45 9.89 -22.60
CA TYR A 42 -2.30 10.26 -23.42
C TYR A 42 -1.90 9.14 -24.38
N ALA A 43 -1.89 7.89 -23.91
CA ALA A 43 -1.62 6.72 -24.74
C ALA A 43 -2.68 6.54 -25.85
N GLU A 44 -3.97 6.63 -25.50
CA GLU A 44 -5.08 6.55 -26.48
C GLU A 44 -4.95 7.62 -27.56
N LYS A 45 -4.61 8.85 -27.18
CA LYS A 45 -4.35 9.93 -28.13
C LYS A 45 -3.22 9.57 -29.10
N LEU A 46 -2.07 9.11 -28.60
CA LEU A 46 -0.93 8.72 -29.43
C LEU A 46 -1.31 7.57 -30.38
N HIS A 47 -2.03 6.57 -29.90
CA HIS A 47 -2.52 5.47 -30.74
C HIS A 47 -3.46 5.95 -31.84
N SER A 48 -4.35 6.91 -31.54
CA SER A 48 -5.24 7.51 -32.55
C SER A 48 -4.49 8.28 -33.64
N GLU A 49 -3.28 8.79 -33.30
CA GLU A 49 -2.36 9.45 -34.24
C GLU A 49 -1.45 8.45 -34.98
N GLY A 50 -1.65 7.13 -34.79
CA GLY A 50 -0.81 6.09 -35.38
C GLY A 50 0.58 5.96 -34.74
N LYS A 51 0.79 6.53 -33.56
CA LYS A 51 2.05 6.45 -32.81
C LYS A 51 2.00 5.32 -31.81
N GLU A 52 3.08 4.57 -31.72
CA GLU A 52 3.22 3.53 -30.70
C GLU A 52 3.49 4.15 -29.33
N PHE A 53 2.78 3.64 -28.30
CA PHE A 53 3.03 4.00 -26.91
C PHE A 53 2.74 2.82 -25.98
N LYS A 54 3.76 2.27 -25.37
CA LYS A 54 3.66 1.26 -24.32
C LYS A 54 4.75 1.48 -23.28
N VAL A 55 4.44 1.20 -22.03
CA VAL A 55 5.38 1.29 -20.89
C VAL A 55 5.48 -0.06 -20.17
N GLY A 56 6.63 -0.32 -19.58
CA GLY A 56 6.75 -1.38 -18.58
C GLY A 56 6.14 -0.93 -17.25
N LEU A 57 5.39 -1.80 -16.57
CA LEU A 57 4.70 -1.46 -15.32
C LEU A 57 5.15 -2.35 -14.17
N ILE A 58 5.84 -1.77 -13.20
CA ILE A 58 6.32 -2.42 -11.97
C ILE A 58 5.61 -1.80 -10.76
N THR A 59 5.07 -2.64 -9.87
CA THR A 59 4.39 -2.19 -8.65
C THR A 59 4.74 -3.07 -7.46
N GLY A 60 4.27 -2.72 -6.26
CA GLY A 60 4.44 -3.55 -5.06
C GLY A 60 3.47 -4.72 -4.94
N GLY A 61 2.46 -4.77 -5.81
CA GLY A 61 1.38 -5.76 -5.83
C GLY A 61 0.33 -5.35 -6.85
N ALA A 62 -0.90 -5.86 -6.77
CA ALA A 62 -2.00 -5.33 -7.58
C ALA A 62 -2.30 -3.88 -7.18
N THR A 63 -2.69 -3.03 -8.14
CA THR A 63 -2.99 -1.60 -7.92
C THR A 63 -4.45 -1.24 -8.19
N GLY A 64 -5.26 -2.20 -8.58
CA GLY A 64 -6.69 -2.01 -8.81
C GLY A 64 -7.05 -1.31 -10.13
N SER A 65 -8.29 -0.86 -10.23
CA SER A 65 -8.84 -0.32 -11.47
C SER A 65 -8.24 1.03 -11.87
N GLN A 66 -7.81 1.83 -10.90
CA GLN A 66 -7.26 3.17 -11.14
C GLN A 66 -5.98 3.16 -11.99
N VAL A 67 -5.20 2.09 -11.90
CA VAL A 67 -3.98 1.91 -12.67
C VAL A 67 -4.13 0.76 -13.67
N ASP A 68 -4.37 -0.45 -13.15
CA ASP A 68 -4.33 -1.67 -13.96
C ASP A 68 -5.41 -1.69 -15.04
N SER A 69 -6.69 -1.32 -14.71
CA SER A 69 -7.75 -1.26 -15.75
C SER A 69 -7.50 -0.14 -16.74
N ALA A 70 -7.20 1.05 -16.26
CA ALA A 70 -7.03 2.22 -17.13
C ALA A 70 -5.93 2.00 -18.17
N LEU A 71 -4.75 1.54 -17.74
CA LEU A 71 -3.62 1.33 -18.66
C LEU A 71 -3.82 0.10 -19.56
N ALA A 72 -4.51 -0.96 -19.08
CA ALA A 72 -4.83 -2.12 -19.90
C ALA A 72 -5.83 -1.77 -21.02
N GLN A 73 -6.89 -1.01 -20.71
CA GLN A 73 -7.90 -0.57 -21.67
C GLN A 73 -7.30 0.38 -22.73
N ALA A 74 -6.35 1.21 -22.34
CA ALA A 74 -5.60 2.07 -23.24
C ALA A 74 -4.52 1.33 -24.05
N HIS A 75 -4.36 0.00 -23.90
CA HIS A 75 -3.29 -0.80 -24.51
C HIS A 75 -1.88 -0.23 -24.30
N ALA A 76 -1.67 0.42 -23.16
CA ALA A 76 -0.47 1.18 -22.83
C ALA A 76 0.61 0.38 -22.09
N VAL A 77 0.45 -0.94 -21.91
CA VAL A 77 1.37 -1.77 -21.10
C VAL A 77 2.09 -2.79 -21.98
N ALA A 78 3.42 -2.78 -21.93
CA ALA A 78 4.27 -3.77 -22.58
C ALA A 78 4.50 -5.00 -21.69
N PHE A 79 4.85 -4.77 -20.42
CA PHE A 79 4.97 -5.83 -19.43
C PHE A 79 4.45 -5.41 -18.06
N ARG A 80 4.08 -6.39 -17.22
CA ARG A 80 3.51 -6.20 -15.89
C ARG A 80 4.15 -7.17 -14.87
N THR A 81 4.50 -6.67 -13.70
CA THR A 81 5.00 -7.47 -12.56
C THR A 81 4.62 -6.75 -11.24
N PRO A 82 4.57 -7.40 -10.06
CA PRO A 82 4.81 -8.82 -9.76
C PRO A 82 3.55 -9.69 -9.73
N PHE A 83 2.40 -9.10 -9.38
CA PHE A 83 1.15 -9.82 -9.14
C PHE A 83 -0.03 -9.08 -9.75
N GLN A 84 -0.98 -9.83 -10.30
CA GLN A 84 -2.13 -9.25 -10.96
C GLN A 84 -3.45 -9.89 -10.55
N SER A 85 -4.34 -9.09 -9.95
CA SER A 85 -5.72 -9.48 -9.60
C SER A 85 -6.79 -8.79 -10.44
N ASN A 86 -6.43 -7.73 -11.17
CA ASN A 86 -7.35 -6.97 -12.00
C ASN A 86 -7.77 -7.76 -13.24
N LYS A 87 -9.06 -7.73 -13.58
CA LYS A 87 -9.65 -8.57 -14.65
C LYS A 87 -9.17 -8.12 -16.03
N GLU A 88 -9.18 -6.82 -16.30
CA GLU A 88 -8.82 -6.26 -17.60
C GLU A 88 -7.36 -6.55 -17.92
N MET A 89 -6.47 -6.29 -16.98
CA MET A 89 -5.05 -6.59 -17.15
C MET A 89 -4.77 -8.09 -17.29
N ARG A 90 -5.45 -8.95 -16.53
CA ARG A 90 -5.32 -10.41 -16.72
C ARG A 90 -5.79 -10.87 -18.09
N ASN A 91 -6.85 -10.26 -18.63
CA ASN A 91 -7.31 -10.57 -19.98
C ASN A 91 -6.25 -10.20 -21.01
N ALA A 92 -5.64 -9.03 -20.92
CA ALA A 92 -4.55 -8.60 -21.80
C ALA A 92 -3.31 -9.51 -21.69
N ILE A 93 -2.94 -9.94 -20.49
CA ILE A 93 -1.87 -10.91 -20.23
C ILE A 93 -2.20 -12.26 -20.90
N ASN A 94 -3.40 -12.78 -20.68
CA ASN A 94 -3.83 -14.06 -21.22
C ASN A 94 -3.97 -14.04 -22.76
N ALA A 95 -4.26 -12.87 -23.33
CA ALA A 95 -4.28 -12.66 -24.78
C ALA A 95 -2.86 -12.52 -25.40
N GLY A 96 -1.81 -12.47 -24.59
CA GLY A 96 -0.45 -12.26 -25.05
C GLY A 96 -0.11 -10.81 -25.45
N GLU A 97 -0.98 -9.86 -25.14
CA GLU A 97 -0.79 -8.43 -25.42
C GLU A 97 0.19 -7.77 -24.43
N VAL A 98 0.26 -8.31 -23.21
CA VAL A 98 1.12 -7.84 -22.12
C VAL A 98 1.98 -8.99 -21.61
N GLN A 99 3.29 -8.81 -21.61
CA GLN A 99 4.19 -9.76 -20.97
C GLN A 99 4.01 -9.72 -19.46
N TYR A 100 4.10 -10.89 -18.81
CA TYR A 100 3.88 -10.97 -17.37
C TYR A 100 4.97 -11.75 -16.65
N TYR A 101 5.46 -11.17 -15.57
CA TYR A 101 6.43 -11.80 -14.68
C TYR A 101 5.83 -11.93 -13.29
N ASP A 102 5.58 -13.17 -12.87
CA ASP A 102 5.13 -13.47 -11.51
C ASP A 102 6.32 -13.51 -10.55
N VAL A 103 6.30 -12.66 -9.54
CA VAL A 103 7.36 -12.56 -8.54
C VAL A 103 6.74 -12.50 -7.15
N HIS A 104 7.35 -13.15 -6.18
CA HIS A 104 6.91 -13.02 -4.81
C HIS A 104 6.90 -11.57 -4.33
N LEU A 105 5.78 -11.12 -3.74
CA LEU A 105 5.63 -9.74 -3.27
C LEU A 105 6.70 -9.33 -2.25
N SER A 106 7.25 -10.29 -1.50
CA SER A 106 8.35 -10.03 -0.56
C SER A 106 9.69 -9.79 -1.25
N GLN A 107 9.86 -10.20 -2.50
CA GLN A 107 11.11 -10.09 -3.27
C GLN A 107 11.13 -8.87 -4.18
N ILE A 108 9.98 -8.42 -4.68
CA ILE A 108 9.91 -7.37 -5.71
C ILE A 108 10.69 -6.11 -5.35
N GLY A 109 10.61 -5.64 -4.10
CA GLY A 109 11.37 -4.46 -3.67
C GLY A 109 12.88 -4.65 -3.71
N GLN A 110 13.35 -5.88 -3.48
CA GLN A 110 14.76 -6.24 -3.58
C GLN A 110 15.19 -6.38 -5.04
N ASP A 111 14.40 -7.04 -5.88
CA ASP A 111 14.70 -7.25 -7.29
C ASP A 111 14.78 -5.92 -8.04
N VAL A 112 13.87 -4.99 -7.73
CA VAL A 112 13.92 -3.61 -8.24
C VAL A 112 15.18 -2.89 -7.74
N ARG A 113 15.49 -3.00 -6.45
CA ARG A 113 16.65 -2.32 -5.85
C ARG A 113 17.99 -2.78 -6.41
N TYR A 114 18.09 -4.05 -6.79
CA TYR A 114 19.32 -4.63 -7.35
C TYR A 114 19.38 -4.58 -8.87
N GLY A 115 18.34 -4.03 -9.50
CA GLY A 115 18.30 -3.85 -10.95
C GLY A 115 18.01 -5.14 -11.73
N PHE A 116 17.53 -6.21 -11.07
CA PHE A 116 17.21 -7.47 -11.75
C PHE A 116 16.06 -7.34 -12.77
N LEU A 117 15.22 -6.32 -12.60
CA LEU A 117 14.11 -5.99 -13.49
C LEU A 117 14.42 -4.81 -14.42
N GLY A 118 15.68 -4.42 -14.52
CA GLY A 118 16.10 -3.25 -15.29
C GLY A 118 15.97 -1.92 -14.53
N ALA A 119 16.24 -0.83 -15.22
CA ALA A 119 16.12 0.52 -14.65
C ALA A 119 14.65 0.94 -14.53
N ILE A 120 14.35 1.77 -13.53
CA ILE A 120 13.07 2.47 -13.40
C ILE A 120 13.26 3.89 -13.92
N ASP A 121 12.62 4.20 -15.04
CA ASP A 121 12.73 5.54 -15.63
C ASP A 121 11.96 6.58 -14.82
N VAL A 122 10.71 6.25 -14.45
CA VAL A 122 9.83 7.16 -13.71
C VAL A 122 9.15 6.42 -12.56
N ALA A 123 9.26 6.94 -11.34
CA ALA A 123 8.42 6.54 -10.22
C ALA A 123 7.24 7.50 -10.08
N ILE A 124 6.04 6.96 -9.90
CA ILE A 124 4.82 7.73 -9.61
C ILE A 124 4.34 7.28 -8.24
N VAL A 125 4.30 8.19 -7.27
CA VAL A 125 3.96 7.85 -5.88
C VAL A 125 2.93 8.81 -5.33
N GLU A 126 1.98 8.26 -4.56
CA GLU A 126 1.01 9.09 -3.85
C GLU A 126 1.55 9.52 -2.49
N ALA A 127 1.38 10.79 -2.17
CA ALA A 127 1.75 11.42 -0.92
C ALA A 127 0.53 12.00 -0.21
N SER A 128 0.50 11.95 1.11
CA SER A 128 -0.45 12.70 1.95
C SER A 128 0.12 14.06 2.35
N ASP A 129 1.44 14.23 2.29
CA ASP A 129 2.13 15.46 2.63
C ASP A 129 3.55 15.48 2.05
N ILE A 130 4.15 16.66 2.00
CA ILE A 130 5.56 16.88 1.68
C ILE A 130 6.13 17.79 2.77
N THR A 131 7.16 17.33 3.46
CA THR A 131 7.76 18.09 4.57
C THR A 131 8.43 19.38 4.07
N GLU A 132 8.81 20.26 4.98
CA GLU A 132 9.55 21.48 4.64
C GLU A 132 10.89 21.17 3.95
N GLU A 133 11.54 20.08 4.34
CA GLU A 133 12.78 19.58 3.73
C GLU A 133 12.54 18.96 2.36
N GLY A 134 11.29 18.68 2.01
CA GLY A 134 10.88 18.05 0.75
C GLY A 134 10.83 16.54 0.80
N ASP A 135 10.83 15.93 1.99
CA ASP A 135 10.63 14.49 2.14
C ASP A 135 9.15 14.13 1.92
N ILE A 136 8.90 12.96 1.36
CA ILE A 136 7.57 12.50 0.98
C ILE A 136 6.94 11.72 2.14
N VAL A 137 5.81 12.21 2.65
CA VAL A 137 4.94 11.45 3.55
C VAL A 137 3.97 10.67 2.67
N LEU A 138 4.12 9.35 2.60
CA LEU A 138 3.26 8.50 1.79
C LEU A 138 1.80 8.57 2.28
N SER A 139 0.86 8.12 1.45
CA SER A 139 -0.56 8.12 1.82
C SER A 139 -0.96 6.82 2.54
N THR A 140 -2.04 6.20 2.18
CA THR A 140 -2.65 5.05 2.88
C THR A 140 -1.88 3.73 2.75
N SER A 141 -0.78 3.70 2.02
CA SER A 141 0.11 2.52 1.96
C SER A 141 1.57 2.90 1.72
N VAL A 142 2.46 1.99 2.10
CA VAL A 142 3.90 2.13 1.84
C VAL A 142 4.33 1.31 0.61
N GLY A 143 3.95 0.03 0.55
CA GLY A 143 4.35 -0.87 -0.54
C GLY A 143 5.86 -0.83 -0.81
N ILE A 144 6.23 -0.73 -2.09
CA ILE A 144 7.62 -0.55 -2.54
C ILE A 144 7.95 0.91 -2.90
N SER A 145 7.05 1.86 -2.61
CA SER A 145 7.25 3.29 -2.93
C SER A 145 8.61 3.84 -2.49
N PRO A 146 9.12 3.52 -1.27
CA PRO A 146 10.46 3.98 -0.87
C PRO A 146 11.58 3.47 -1.77
N THR A 147 11.49 2.23 -2.26
CA THR A 147 12.45 1.68 -3.21
C THR A 147 12.36 2.38 -4.56
N LEU A 148 11.13 2.57 -5.09
CA LEU A 148 10.92 3.25 -6.36
C LEU A 148 11.50 4.68 -6.33
N ILE A 149 11.23 5.44 -5.27
CA ILE A 149 11.76 6.79 -5.08
C ILE A 149 13.29 6.80 -5.11
N GLN A 150 13.92 5.79 -4.50
CA GLN A 150 15.39 5.71 -4.43
C GLN A 150 16.02 5.38 -5.77
N VAL A 151 15.49 4.39 -6.51
CA VAL A 151 16.14 3.85 -7.69
C VAL A 151 15.73 4.53 -8.99
N ALA A 152 14.53 5.12 -9.08
CA ALA A 152 14.05 5.75 -10.28
C ALA A 152 14.93 6.94 -10.73
N HIS A 153 15.01 7.15 -12.03
CA HIS A 153 15.69 8.30 -12.61
C HIS A 153 14.89 9.59 -12.36
N LYS A 154 13.56 9.52 -12.47
CA LYS A 154 12.62 10.62 -12.23
C LYS A 154 11.52 10.21 -11.25
N VAL A 155 10.98 11.17 -10.52
CA VAL A 155 9.89 10.96 -9.56
C VAL A 155 8.78 11.97 -9.81
N ILE A 156 7.56 11.49 -9.98
CA ILE A 156 6.33 12.29 -10.00
C ILE A 156 5.61 12.03 -8.68
N ILE A 157 5.26 13.10 -7.97
CA ILE A 157 4.56 13.02 -6.68
C ILE A 157 3.10 13.41 -6.93
N GLU A 158 2.17 12.52 -6.61
CA GLU A 158 0.75 12.84 -6.58
C GLU A 158 0.34 13.16 -5.14
N LEU A 159 0.18 14.46 -4.84
CA LEU A 159 -0.21 14.94 -3.53
C LEU A 159 -1.72 14.88 -3.38
N ASN A 160 -2.18 13.95 -2.56
CA ASN A 160 -3.60 13.70 -2.35
C ASN A 160 -4.15 14.46 -1.14
N GLU A 161 -4.87 15.54 -1.42
CA GLU A 161 -5.45 16.44 -0.41
C GLU A 161 -6.56 15.78 0.43
N ALA A 162 -7.15 14.66 -0.04
CA ALA A 162 -8.10 13.86 0.75
C ALA A 162 -7.47 13.29 2.04
N HIS A 163 -6.13 13.22 2.09
CA HIS A 163 -5.35 12.70 3.22
C HIS A 163 -4.48 13.79 3.88
N ALA A 164 -4.63 15.06 3.49
CA ALA A 164 -3.72 16.17 3.82
C ALA A 164 -3.29 16.20 5.29
N GLY A 165 -1.99 16.03 5.55
CA GLY A 165 -1.35 16.11 6.87
C GLY A 165 -1.79 15.05 7.89
N LYS A 166 -2.85 14.28 7.62
CA LYS A 166 -3.42 13.33 8.60
C LYS A 166 -2.49 12.16 8.90
N LEU A 167 -1.74 11.69 7.91
CA LEU A 167 -0.92 10.49 8.03
C LEU A 167 0.53 10.76 8.49
N THR A 168 0.92 12.00 8.68
CA THR A 168 2.25 12.35 9.21
C THR A 168 2.47 11.71 10.58
N GLY A 169 3.53 10.90 10.70
CA GLY A 169 3.84 10.13 11.91
C GLY A 169 3.22 8.73 11.98
N MET A 170 2.35 8.36 11.04
CA MET A 170 1.77 7.00 10.99
C MET A 170 2.72 5.95 10.41
N HIS A 171 3.66 6.36 9.58
CA HIS A 171 4.55 5.43 8.86
C HIS A 171 5.73 4.97 9.71
N ASP A 172 6.23 3.78 9.41
CA ASP A 172 7.43 3.18 9.95
C ASP A 172 8.21 2.52 8.79
N ILE A 173 8.95 3.34 8.06
CA ILE A 173 9.60 2.98 6.80
C ILE A 173 11.06 2.64 7.06
N TYR A 174 11.33 1.35 7.20
CA TYR A 174 12.69 0.85 7.35
C TYR A 174 13.23 0.32 6.02
N ILE A 175 14.36 0.84 5.58
CA ILE A 175 15.04 0.40 4.36
C ILE A 175 16.32 -0.33 4.79
N PRO A 176 16.34 -1.67 4.70
CA PRO A 176 17.52 -2.44 5.11
C PRO A 176 18.72 -2.13 4.20
N ASP A 177 19.91 -2.19 4.78
CA ASP A 177 21.15 -2.07 4.01
C ASP A 177 21.23 -3.15 2.91
N ALA A 178 21.98 -2.84 1.84
CA ALA A 178 22.29 -3.84 0.83
C ALA A 178 23.35 -4.84 1.34
N PRO A 179 23.38 -6.09 0.84
CA PRO A 179 24.49 -6.99 1.09
C PRO A 179 25.85 -6.37 0.67
N PRO A 180 26.93 -6.62 1.36
CA PRO A 180 27.07 -7.49 2.53
C PRO A 180 26.76 -6.80 3.87
N TYR A 181 26.31 -5.56 3.88
CA TYR A 181 26.15 -4.72 5.08
C TYR A 181 24.81 -4.90 5.78
N ARG A 182 24.01 -5.89 5.39
CA ARG A 182 22.74 -6.18 6.04
C ARG A 182 22.90 -6.45 7.52
N ARG A 183 22.03 -5.80 8.30
CA ARG A 183 21.89 -6.00 9.73
C ARG A 183 20.48 -6.50 10.04
N GLU A 184 20.29 -6.98 11.25
CA GLU A 184 18.95 -7.26 11.75
C GLU A 184 18.07 -5.99 11.74
N ILE A 185 16.77 -6.17 11.55
CA ILE A 185 15.83 -5.07 11.70
C ILE A 185 15.65 -4.85 13.21
N PRO A 186 15.90 -3.64 13.76
CA PRO A 186 15.89 -3.39 15.20
C PRO A 186 14.45 -3.33 15.75
N ILE A 187 13.75 -4.47 15.72
CA ILE A 187 12.41 -4.69 16.26
C ILE A 187 12.52 -5.80 17.29
N TYR A 188 12.65 -5.44 18.55
CA TYR A 188 12.78 -6.36 19.68
C TYR A 188 11.48 -6.49 20.47
N ARG A 189 10.59 -5.52 20.34
CA ARG A 189 9.23 -5.52 20.91
C ARG A 189 8.22 -5.31 19.80
N VAL A 190 7.01 -5.79 20.02
CA VAL A 190 5.93 -5.72 19.02
C VAL A 190 5.63 -4.29 18.56
N ASN A 191 5.81 -3.32 19.42
CA ASN A 191 5.52 -1.90 19.17
C ASN A 191 6.75 -1.06 18.83
N ASP A 192 7.94 -1.65 18.67
CA ASP A 192 9.11 -0.91 18.24
C ASP A 192 8.90 -0.36 16.83
N ARG A 193 9.34 0.87 16.62
CA ARG A 193 9.43 1.53 15.31
C ARG A 193 10.90 1.63 14.93
N ALA A 194 11.24 1.05 13.79
CA ALA A 194 12.63 0.93 13.33
C ALA A 194 12.98 1.92 12.20
N GLY A 195 11.99 2.55 11.61
CA GLY A 195 12.14 3.33 10.39
C GLY A 195 11.76 4.80 10.53
N SER A 196 11.65 5.44 9.38
CA SER A 196 11.31 6.86 9.24
C SER A 196 9.82 7.05 8.99
N ILE A 197 9.31 8.24 9.30
CA ILE A 197 7.92 8.64 9.06
C ILE A 197 7.70 9.17 7.63
N SER A 198 8.78 9.45 6.89
CA SER A 198 8.78 9.99 5.53
C SER A 198 9.88 9.34 4.69
N VAL A 199 9.85 9.56 3.40
CA VAL A 199 10.86 9.08 2.44
C VAL A 199 11.61 10.26 1.88
N ARG A 200 12.92 10.26 2.08
CA ARG A 200 13.81 11.23 1.44
C ARG A 200 13.87 11.02 -0.06
N VAL A 201 13.77 12.09 -0.82
CA VAL A 201 13.95 12.09 -2.29
C VAL A 201 15.05 13.07 -2.68
N ASN A 202 15.86 12.71 -3.69
CA ASN A 202 16.76 13.70 -4.31
C ASN A 202 15.89 14.71 -5.09
N PRO A 203 15.94 16.02 -4.75
CA PRO A 203 15.11 17.03 -5.39
C PRO A 203 15.29 17.11 -6.91
N GLU A 204 16.48 16.83 -7.42
CA GLU A 204 16.78 16.86 -8.86
C GLU A 204 16.03 15.78 -9.65
N LYS A 205 15.59 14.71 -9.00
CA LYS A 205 14.77 13.67 -9.63
C LYS A 205 13.29 14.05 -9.75
N VAL A 206 12.81 15.02 -8.95
CA VAL A 206 11.40 15.36 -8.90
C VAL A 206 10.99 16.17 -10.12
N VAL A 207 10.16 15.57 -10.97
CA VAL A 207 9.60 16.21 -12.17
C VAL A 207 8.60 17.29 -11.76
N GLY A 208 7.74 16.99 -10.79
CA GLY A 208 6.75 17.90 -10.26
C GLY A 208 5.77 17.22 -9.32
N VAL A 209 4.85 18.02 -8.82
CA VAL A 209 3.78 17.61 -7.90
C VAL A 209 2.43 17.79 -8.58
N VAL A 210 1.66 16.74 -8.70
CA VAL A 210 0.28 16.75 -9.21
C VAL A 210 -0.66 16.75 -8.01
N ARG A 211 -1.62 17.67 -7.96
CA ARG A 211 -2.66 17.68 -6.92
C ARG A 211 -3.81 16.77 -7.28
N THR A 212 -4.29 16.02 -6.31
CA THR A 212 -5.53 15.25 -6.40
C THR A 212 -6.29 15.33 -5.08
N ASN A 213 -7.57 15.03 -5.12
CA ASN A 213 -8.43 14.99 -3.93
C ASN A 213 -9.42 13.83 -4.09
N GLU A 214 -8.89 12.61 -4.17
CA GLU A 214 -9.69 11.40 -4.35
C GLU A 214 -9.33 10.36 -3.28
N ARG A 215 -10.35 9.74 -2.69
CA ARG A 215 -10.15 8.60 -1.79
C ARG A 215 -9.89 7.32 -2.57
N ASP A 216 -9.30 6.36 -1.86
CA ASP A 216 -9.00 5.05 -2.45
C ASP A 216 -10.28 4.29 -2.79
N ARG A 217 -10.32 3.70 -3.98
CA ARG A 217 -11.44 2.85 -4.43
C ARG A 217 -11.22 1.44 -3.93
N ILE A 218 -11.68 1.16 -2.72
CA ILE A 218 -11.62 -0.19 -2.15
C ILE A 218 -12.82 -1.03 -2.60
N ALA A 219 -12.61 -2.32 -2.78
CA ALA A 219 -13.72 -3.24 -3.01
C ALA A 219 -14.63 -3.30 -1.78
N ALA A 220 -15.93 -3.32 -2.00
CA ALA A 220 -16.91 -3.47 -0.93
C ALA A 220 -16.64 -4.74 -0.10
N PHE A 221 -16.74 -4.60 1.21
CA PHE A 221 -16.60 -5.76 2.11
C PHE A 221 -17.83 -6.66 1.99
N THR A 222 -17.62 -7.92 1.63
CA THR A 222 -18.69 -8.90 1.63
C THR A 222 -19.13 -9.16 3.07
N PRO A 223 -20.42 -9.10 3.39
CA PRO A 223 -20.93 -9.47 4.71
C PRO A 223 -20.52 -10.89 5.10
N LEU A 224 -20.35 -11.11 6.40
CA LEU A 224 -20.12 -12.46 6.91
C LEU A 224 -21.38 -13.31 6.68
N ASN A 225 -21.18 -14.55 6.27
CA ASN A 225 -22.24 -15.56 6.22
C ASN A 225 -22.07 -16.58 7.38
N ASP A 226 -23.04 -17.46 7.55
CA ASP A 226 -23.04 -18.44 8.64
C ASP A 226 -21.78 -19.33 8.64
N THR A 227 -21.31 -19.73 7.46
CA THR A 227 -20.10 -20.55 7.33
C THR A 227 -18.86 -19.80 7.80
N THR A 228 -18.65 -18.58 7.32
CA THR A 228 -17.48 -17.77 7.72
C THR A 228 -17.53 -17.38 9.18
N SER A 229 -18.71 -17.07 9.71
CA SER A 229 -18.96 -16.77 11.12
C SER A 229 -18.62 -17.98 12.01
N ARG A 230 -19.07 -19.19 11.61
CA ARG A 230 -18.78 -20.42 12.34
C ARG A 230 -17.30 -20.78 12.33
N ILE A 231 -16.61 -20.59 11.19
CA ILE A 231 -15.16 -20.77 11.12
C ILE A 231 -14.46 -19.77 12.06
N GLY A 232 -14.87 -18.50 12.05
CA GLY A 232 -14.34 -17.48 12.94
C GLY A 232 -14.49 -17.83 14.41
N GLN A 233 -15.67 -18.30 14.80
CA GLN A 233 -15.96 -18.73 16.17
C GLN A 233 -15.10 -19.94 16.58
N ASN A 234 -15.00 -20.98 15.75
CA ASN A 234 -14.18 -22.16 16.03
C ASN A 234 -12.70 -21.80 16.27
N VAL A 235 -12.14 -20.87 15.49
CA VAL A 235 -10.76 -20.40 15.67
C VAL A 235 -10.63 -19.58 16.97
N ALA A 236 -11.59 -18.73 17.27
CA ALA A 236 -11.61 -17.96 18.51
C ALA A 236 -11.68 -18.88 19.73
N ASP A 237 -12.58 -19.86 19.73
CA ASP A 237 -12.74 -20.84 20.81
C ASP A 237 -11.46 -21.66 21.03
N PHE A 238 -10.80 -22.08 19.95
CA PHE A 238 -9.51 -22.76 20.03
C PHE A 238 -8.44 -21.87 20.71
N LEU A 239 -8.27 -20.63 20.25
CA LEU A 239 -7.28 -19.71 20.81
C LEU A 239 -7.55 -19.39 22.28
N LEU A 240 -8.82 -19.22 22.65
CA LEU A 240 -9.23 -18.99 24.03
C LEU A 240 -9.00 -20.22 24.90
N GLY A 241 -9.25 -21.42 24.36
CA GLY A 241 -8.93 -22.69 25.04
C GLY A 241 -7.43 -22.83 25.29
N GLU A 242 -6.57 -22.49 24.32
CA GLU A 242 -5.10 -22.50 24.49
C GLU A 242 -4.65 -21.47 25.54
N TYR A 243 -5.27 -20.29 25.55
CA TYR A 243 -5.04 -19.28 26.57
C TYR A 243 -5.40 -19.77 27.98
N GLN A 244 -6.58 -20.40 28.14
CA GLN A 244 -7.04 -20.94 29.42
C GLN A 244 -6.13 -22.08 29.94
N ARG A 245 -5.57 -22.88 29.05
CA ARG A 245 -4.59 -23.93 29.38
C ARG A 245 -3.17 -23.41 29.67
N GLY A 246 -2.93 -22.10 29.49
CA GLY A 246 -1.63 -21.49 29.68
C GLY A 246 -0.63 -21.76 28.55
N ALA A 247 -1.08 -22.29 27.41
CA ALA A 247 -0.25 -22.49 26.22
C ALA A 247 0.00 -21.18 25.47
N ILE A 248 -0.88 -20.21 25.62
CA ILE A 248 -0.72 -18.84 25.13
C ILE A 248 -0.54 -17.90 26.34
N PRO A 249 0.46 -16.99 26.32
CA PRO A 249 0.70 -16.04 27.41
C PRO A 249 -0.51 -15.13 27.68
N ARG A 250 -0.57 -14.55 28.88
CA ARG A 250 -1.66 -13.64 29.29
C ARG A 250 -1.82 -12.44 28.39
N GLU A 251 -0.72 -11.93 27.86
CA GLU A 251 -0.67 -10.77 26.95
C GLU A 251 -1.00 -11.16 25.51
N PHE A 252 -1.31 -12.43 25.26
CA PHE A 252 -1.37 -13.04 23.94
C PHE A 252 -0.04 -12.88 23.16
N LEU A 253 0.17 -13.73 22.19
CA LEU A 253 1.25 -13.54 21.21
C LEU A 253 0.75 -12.61 20.10
N PRO A 254 1.66 -11.89 19.40
CA PRO A 254 1.27 -11.10 18.24
C PRO A 254 0.56 -11.98 17.21
N LEU A 255 -0.67 -11.59 16.85
CA LEU A 255 -1.47 -12.30 15.86
C LEU A 255 -1.26 -11.64 14.49
N GLN A 256 -0.90 -12.43 13.49
CA GLN A 256 -0.92 -11.99 12.11
C GLN A 256 -2.21 -12.47 11.44
N SER A 257 -2.98 -11.54 10.92
CA SER A 257 -4.24 -11.82 10.23
C SER A 257 -4.12 -11.52 8.74
N GLY A 258 -4.57 -12.44 7.90
CA GLY A 258 -4.61 -12.27 6.45
C GLY A 258 -5.72 -11.32 5.97
N VAL A 259 -5.90 -11.27 4.64
CA VAL A 259 -7.00 -10.55 3.99
C VAL A 259 -8.13 -11.54 3.70
N GLY A 260 -9.38 -11.15 3.96
CA GLY A 260 -10.56 -11.96 3.63
C GLY A 260 -11.60 -12.04 4.75
N ASN A 261 -12.77 -12.58 4.43
CA ASN A 261 -13.91 -12.65 5.35
C ASN A 261 -13.64 -13.56 6.57
N ILE A 262 -12.93 -14.67 6.39
CA ILE A 262 -12.56 -15.56 7.50
C ILE A 262 -11.72 -14.82 8.53
N ALA A 263 -10.71 -14.08 8.10
CA ALA A 263 -9.88 -13.29 8.99
C ALA A 263 -10.68 -12.21 9.74
N ASN A 264 -11.68 -11.62 9.09
CA ASN A 264 -12.60 -10.67 9.72
C ASN A 264 -13.49 -11.37 10.76
N ALA A 265 -14.00 -12.56 10.43
CA ALA A 265 -14.83 -13.34 11.33
C ALA A 265 -14.07 -13.75 12.62
N VAL A 266 -12.82 -14.20 12.47
CA VAL A 266 -11.96 -14.53 13.63
C VAL A 266 -11.77 -13.33 14.55
N LEU A 267 -11.44 -12.16 13.98
CA LEU A 267 -11.25 -10.96 14.78
C LEU A 267 -12.54 -10.47 15.42
N GLY A 268 -13.65 -10.56 14.68
CA GLY A 268 -14.97 -10.24 15.25
C GLY A 268 -15.32 -11.14 16.42
N ALA A 269 -15.09 -12.46 16.30
CA ALA A 269 -15.35 -13.42 17.36
C ALA A 269 -14.44 -13.19 18.58
N LEU A 270 -13.13 -13.00 18.38
CA LEU A 270 -12.20 -12.62 19.45
C LEU A 270 -12.57 -11.29 20.11
N GLY A 271 -13.05 -10.33 19.32
CA GLY A 271 -13.52 -9.04 19.81
C GLY A 271 -14.83 -9.11 20.57
N ALA A 272 -15.70 -10.07 20.31
CA ALA A 272 -16.96 -10.24 21.01
C ALA A 272 -16.78 -10.90 22.39
N ASP A 273 -15.73 -11.67 22.60
CA ASP A 273 -15.48 -12.33 23.89
C ASP A 273 -14.99 -11.32 24.94
N LYS A 274 -15.77 -11.14 25.99
CA LYS A 274 -15.48 -10.23 27.11
C LYS A 274 -14.27 -10.68 27.95
N ASN A 275 -13.87 -11.94 27.86
CA ASN A 275 -12.74 -12.50 28.61
C ASN A 275 -11.41 -12.33 27.87
N SER A 276 -11.43 -12.08 26.56
CA SER A 276 -10.22 -11.78 25.80
C SER A 276 -9.77 -10.35 26.11
N ARG A 277 -8.76 -10.23 26.97
CA ARG A 277 -8.13 -8.94 27.29
C ARG A 277 -7.02 -8.66 26.27
N HIS A 278 -6.60 -7.42 26.17
CA HIS A 278 -5.60 -6.83 25.28
C HIS A 278 -4.63 -7.80 24.61
N PHE A 279 -4.71 -7.93 23.30
CA PHE A 279 -3.72 -8.67 22.52
C PHE A 279 -3.04 -7.76 21.49
N PRO A 280 -1.73 -7.89 21.31
CA PRO A 280 -1.06 -7.18 20.20
C PRO A 280 -1.41 -7.87 18.89
N CYS A 281 -1.79 -7.10 17.90
CA CYS A 281 -2.14 -7.62 16.57
C CYS A 281 -1.23 -7.00 15.50
N ILE A 282 -0.61 -7.85 14.70
CA ILE A 282 0.11 -7.44 13.49
C ILE A 282 -0.69 -7.87 12.27
N ARG A 283 -0.94 -6.96 11.32
CA ARG A 283 -1.73 -7.25 10.13
C ARG A 283 -1.04 -6.86 8.83
N LYS A 284 -1.45 -7.56 7.76
CA LYS A 284 -1.08 -7.21 6.38
C LYS A 284 -1.82 -5.96 5.88
N SER A 285 -3.05 -5.71 6.37
CA SER A 285 -3.85 -4.54 6.02
C SER A 285 -4.77 -4.15 7.17
N PHE A 286 -4.92 -2.86 7.44
CA PHE A 286 -5.90 -2.35 8.40
C PHE A 286 -7.31 -2.54 7.87
N LYS A 287 -8.23 -2.97 8.72
CA LYS A 287 -9.65 -3.15 8.42
C LYS A 287 -10.53 -2.62 9.54
N ILE A 288 -11.82 -2.48 9.23
CA ILE A 288 -12.85 -1.91 10.07
C ILE A 288 -12.80 -2.40 11.52
N GLN A 289 -12.81 -3.72 11.74
CA GLN A 289 -12.85 -4.31 13.08
C GLN A 289 -11.63 -3.97 13.96
N LEU A 290 -10.48 -3.64 13.35
CA LEU A 290 -9.30 -3.26 14.14
C LEU A 290 -9.43 -1.90 14.77
N ILE A 291 -10.01 -0.93 14.05
CA ILE A 291 -10.23 0.41 14.60
C ILE A 291 -11.21 0.31 15.77
N ASP A 292 -12.30 -0.45 15.63
CA ASP A 292 -13.25 -0.66 16.70
C ASP A 292 -12.59 -1.29 17.94
N LEU A 293 -11.74 -2.30 17.73
CA LEU A 293 -11.03 -2.96 18.84
C LEU A 293 -9.94 -2.08 19.48
N MET A 294 -9.31 -1.19 18.69
CA MET A 294 -8.39 -0.20 19.23
C MET A 294 -9.13 0.85 20.08
N MET A 295 -10.24 1.39 19.56
CA MET A 295 -11.07 2.34 20.31
C MET A 295 -11.66 1.75 21.60
N GLN A 296 -11.85 0.43 21.67
CA GLN A 296 -12.24 -0.31 22.87
C GLN A 296 -11.06 -0.68 23.77
N GLU A 297 -9.85 -0.22 23.47
CA GLU A 297 -8.61 -0.56 24.18
C GLU A 297 -8.32 -2.07 24.25
N ARG A 298 -8.87 -2.85 23.31
CA ARG A 298 -8.70 -4.31 23.25
C ARG A 298 -7.48 -4.76 22.46
N ILE A 299 -6.92 -3.88 21.67
CA ILE A 299 -5.68 -4.09 20.93
C ILE A 299 -4.69 -3.00 21.33
N ARG A 300 -3.48 -3.40 21.73
CA ARG A 300 -2.42 -2.48 22.14
C ARG A 300 -1.60 -1.95 20.98
N PHE A 301 -1.49 -2.73 19.90
CA PHE A 301 -0.64 -2.37 18.77
C PHE A 301 -1.11 -3.00 17.47
N VAL A 302 -1.14 -2.22 16.41
CA VAL A 302 -1.45 -2.69 15.06
C VAL A 302 -0.41 -2.18 14.08
N ALA A 303 0.15 -3.07 13.26
CA ALA A 303 0.99 -2.73 12.14
C ALA A 303 0.43 -3.34 10.86
N GLY A 304 0.49 -2.62 9.76
CA GLY A 304 0.03 -3.09 8.46
C GLY A 304 0.82 -2.48 7.32
N SER A 305 0.69 -3.02 6.12
CA SER A 305 1.28 -2.45 4.91
C SER A 305 0.38 -1.40 4.23
N SER A 306 -0.89 -1.35 4.62
CA SER A 306 -1.88 -0.44 4.03
C SER A 306 -3.09 -0.23 4.95
N LEU A 307 -3.75 0.93 4.80
CA LEU A 307 -5.00 1.30 5.45
C LEU A 307 -6.15 1.01 4.47
N THR A 308 -6.68 -0.22 4.47
CA THR A 308 -7.81 -0.59 3.60
C THR A 308 -9.11 -0.39 4.40
N LEU A 309 -9.58 0.83 4.45
CA LEU A 309 -10.71 1.28 5.26
C LEU A 309 -11.80 1.88 4.37
N SER A 310 -13.06 1.68 4.72
CA SER A 310 -14.17 2.45 4.14
C SER A 310 -14.05 3.92 4.55
N ASP A 311 -14.72 4.81 3.81
CA ASP A 311 -14.60 6.25 4.02
C ASP A 311 -14.96 6.66 5.44
N ASP A 312 -16.07 6.13 5.98
CA ASP A 312 -16.52 6.35 7.34
C ASP A 312 -15.48 5.93 8.40
N ARG A 313 -14.76 4.83 8.15
CA ARG A 313 -13.72 4.33 9.05
C ARG A 313 -12.40 5.06 8.90
N LEU A 314 -12.12 5.56 7.73
CA LEU A 314 -10.98 6.43 7.50
C LEU A 314 -11.19 7.78 8.20
N ASP A 315 -12.40 8.33 8.14
CA ASP A 315 -12.77 9.53 8.88
C ASP A 315 -12.64 9.33 10.39
N MET A 316 -13.18 8.21 10.92
CA MET A 316 -13.02 7.86 12.34
C MET A 316 -11.53 7.75 12.74
N LEU A 317 -10.68 7.16 11.89
CA LEU A 317 -9.24 7.11 12.14
C LEU A 317 -8.65 8.51 12.17
N TYR A 318 -9.03 9.39 11.24
CA TYR A 318 -8.52 10.77 11.16
C TYR A 318 -8.96 11.64 12.33
N ASP A 319 -10.19 11.46 12.80
CA ASP A 319 -10.72 12.18 13.96
C ASP A 319 -10.02 11.77 15.28
N ASN A 320 -9.44 10.56 15.31
CA ASN A 320 -8.73 10.02 16.46
C ASN A 320 -7.22 9.83 16.21
N ILE A 321 -6.66 10.53 15.23
CA ILE A 321 -5.33 10.24 14.70
C ILE A 321 -4.22 10.36 15.74
N ASP A 322 -4.32 11.28 16.71
CA ASP A 322 -3.31 11.48 17.75
C ASP A 322 -3.26 10.31 18.74
N VAL A 323 -4.42 9.74 19.07
CA VAL A 323 -4.50 8.51 19.87
C VAL A 323 -3.91 7.35 19.07
N MET A 324 -4.33 7.21 17.81
CA MET A 324 -3.86 6.15 16.92
C MET A 324 -2.33 6.19 16.70
N LYS A 325 -1.72 7.36 16.62
CA LYS A 325 -0.26 7.51 16.49
C LYS A 325 0.49 7.12 17.77
N LYS A 326 -0.06 7.41 18.94
CA LYS A 326 0.58 7.13 20.24
C LYS A 326 0.46 5.67 20.63
N GLU A 327 -0.73 5.11 20.48
CA GLU A 327 -1.05 3.78 20.98
C GLU A 327 -0.71 2.68 19.99
N SER A 328 -0.09 3.03 18.82
CA SER A 328 0.34 1.87 18.14
C SER A 328 -0.05 1.57 16.71
N CYS A 329 -0.41 2.54 15.94
CA CYS A 329 -0.68 2.26 14.54
C CYS A 329 0.52 2.64 13.69
N CYS A 330 1.01 1.73 12.89
CA CYS A 330 1.98 2.10 11.87
C CYS A 330 1.73 1.37 10.55
N VAL A 331 2.01 2.04 9.46
CA VAL A 331 2.05 1.45 8.13
C VAL A 331 3.50 1.11 7.84
N ARG A 332 3.82 -0.18 7.84
CA ARG A 332 5.19 -0.68 7.67
C ARG A 332 5.45 -1.15 6.25
N ARG A 333 6.68 -0.96 5.82
CA ARG A 333 7.20 -1.71 4.68
C ARG A 333 7.50 -3.15 5.11
N ARG A 334 7.07 -4.12 4.32
CA ARG A 334 7.57 -5.51 4.38
C ARG A 334 8.67 -5.74 3.36
#